data_fb73be1a37c273cfba1267d1f541d256
#
_entry.id   fb73be1a37c273cfba1267d1f541d256
#
_cell.length_a   1.000
_cell.length_b   1.000
_cell.length_c   1.000
_cell.angle_alpha   90.00
_cell.angle_beta   90.00
_cell.angle_gamma   90.00
#
_symmetry.space_group_name_H-M   'P 1'
#
loop_
_entity.id
_entity.type
_entity.pdbx_description
1 polymer ?
#
loop_
_entity_poly.entity_id
_entity_poly.type
_entity_poly.pdbx_seq_one_letter_code
_entity_poly.pdbx_strand_id
1 'polypeptide(L)'
;MDKIEDLMGKEGDLVGLSYGYKDLDSLTLGLKSEELIIIAGRPSMGKTSLGMNIAEHVAMNEEGCVMVFSLEMSAESLTARMLGTRSGVSMKNVYSGTLSEQQLEKLTRMGDELSLIHI
;
A
#
# COMPACT_ATOMS: atom_id res chain seq x y z
N MET A 1 30.89 9.70 -1.79
CA MET A 1 30.90 11.16 -1.85
C MET A 1 29.64 11.70 -2.52
N ASP A 2 29.36 11.28 -3.74
CA ASP A 2 28.18 11.74 -4.47
C ASP A 2 26.87 11.48 -3.73
N LYS A 3 26.75 10.35 -3.06
CA LYS A 3 25.56 9.97 -2.27
C LYS A 3 25.33 10.91 -1.09
N ILE A 4 26.41 11.36 -0.46
CA ILE A 4 26.35 12.28 0.68
C ILE A 4 25.96 13.68 0.17
N GLU A 5 26.51 14.12 -0.94
CA GLU A 5 26.17 15.40 -1.55
C GLU A 5 24.71 15.43 -2.00
N ASP A 6 24.21 14.32 -2.58
CA ASP A 6 22.80 14.19 -2.94
C ASP A 6 21.89 14.29 -1.71
N LEU A 7 22.28 13.67 -0.62
CA LEU A 7 21.54 13.72 0.64
C LEU A 7 21.52 15.13 1.24
N MET A 8 22.63 15.85 1.16
CA MET A 8 22.70 17.23 1.63
C MET A 8 21.82 18.17 0.81
N GLY A 9 21.72 17.94 -0.50
CA GLY A 9 20.85 18.69 -1.37
C GLY A 9 19.36 18.39 -1.19
N LYS A 10 19.03 17.31 -0.51
CA LYS A 10 17.65 16.87 -0.23
C LYS A 10 17.27 17.02 1.23
N GLU A 11 17.81 18.00 1.91
CA GLU A 11 17.51 18.25 3.31
C GLU A 11 15.99 18.41 3.51
N GLY A 12 15.40 17.53 4.33
CA GLY A 12 13.95 17.49 4.56
C GLY A 12 13.19 16.55 3.63
N ASP A 13 13.82 16.03 2.56
CA ASP A 13 13.21 15.07 1.64
C ASP A 13 13.49 13.63 2.06
N LEU A 14 12.67 12.71 1.55
CA LEU A 14 12.87 11.28 1.76
C LEU A 14 14.08 10.78 0.98
N VAL A 15 14.86 9.88 1.63
CA VAL A 15 15.96 9.21 0.98
C VAL A 15 15.45 8.06 0.11
N GLY A 16 14.35 7.43 0.54
CA GLY A 16 13.72 6.32 -0.17
C GLY A 16 12.30 6.62 -0.57
N LEU A 17 11.53 5.56 -0.86
CA LEU A 17 10.12 5.67 -1.21
C LEU A 17 9.28 5.96 0.04
N SER A 18 8.24 6.76 -0.12
CA SER A 18 7.34 7.09 0.99
C SER A 18 6.48 5.89 1.39
N TYR A 19 6.31 5.69 2.70
CA TYR A 19 5.36 4.72 3.25
C TYR A 19 3.90 5.17 3.08
N GLY A 20 3.66 6.45 2.84
CA GLY A 20 2.33 7.03 2.85
C GLY A 20 1.90 7.53 4.24
N TYR A 21 2.77 7.46 5.21
CA TYR A 21 2.55 7.94 6.58
C TYR A 21 3.67 8.89 6.94
N LYS A 22 3.34 10.16 7.15
CA LYS A 22 4.32 11.22 7.39
C LYS A 22 5.23 10.95 8.57
N ASP A 23 4.68 10.50 9.67
CA ASP A 23 5.44 10.25 10.89
C ASP A 23 6.43 9.10 10.69
N LEU A 24 6.02 8.07 10.00
CA LEU A 24 6.87 6.93 9.70
C LEU A 24 7.99 7.34 8.72
N ASP A 25 7.66 8.13 7.72
CA ASP A 25 8.63 8.68 6.77
C ASP A 25 9.67 9.54 7.47
N SER A 26 9.23 10.37 8.42
CA SER A 26 10.14 11.22 9.21
C SER A 26 11.10 10.40 10.06
N LEU A 27 10.64 9.28 10.63
CA LEU A 27 11.46 8.44 11.49
C LEU A 27 12.46 7.57 10.72
N THR A 28 12.07 7.11 9.53
CA THR A 28 12.84 6.12 8.77
C THR A 28 13.52 6.67 7.53
N LEU A 29 13.12 7.86 7.08
CA LEU A 29 13.52 8.47 5.81
C LEU A 29 13.05 7.68 4.59
N GLY A 30 12.03 6.86 4.75
CA GLY A 30 11.40 6.11 3.69
C GLY A 30 11.93 4.69 3.50
N LEU A 31 11.38 4.02 2.50
CA LEU A 31 11.80 2.66 2.10
C LEU A 31 13.03 2.76 1.20
N LYS A 32 14.16 2.25 1.68
CA LYS A 32 15.44 2.31 0.95
C LYS A 32 15.74 0.99 0.26
N SER A 33 16.57 1.05 -0.76
CA SER A 33 17.03 -0.14 -1.48
C SER A 33 17.82 -1.08 -0.58
N GLU A 34 17.66 -2.37 -0.84
CA GLU A 34 18.43 -3.43 -0.15
C GLU A 34 18.15 -3.54 1.34
N GLU A 35 17.04 -3.01 1.80
CA GLU A 35 16.63 -3.14 3.20
C GLU A 35 15.52 -4.17 3.37
N LEU A 36 15.62 -4.96 4.43
CA LEU A 36 14.54 -5.83 4.88
C LEU A 36 13.81 -5.13 6.03
N ILE A 37 12.53 -4.90 5.84
CA ILE A 37 11.68 -4.25 6.84
C ILE A 37 10.69 -5.27 7.37
N ILE A 38 10.64 -5.42 8.69
CA ILE A 38 9.76 -6.38 9.36
C ILE A 38 8.64 -5.63 10.07
N ILE A 39 7.39 -5.99 9.74
CA ILE A 39 6.21 -5.52 10.45
C ILE A 39 5.68 -6.68 11.26
N ALA A 40 5.74 -6.56 12.58
CA ALA A 40 5.33 -7.62 13.48
C ALA A 40 4.19 -7.16 14.37
N GLY A 41 3.31 -8.08 14.71
CA GLY A 41 2.17 -7.81 15.58
C GLY A 41 1.43 -9.09 15.90
N ARG A 42 0.60 -9.05 16.93
CA ARG A 42 -0.28 -10.17 17.26
C ARG A 42 -1.35 -10.31 16.17
N PRO A 43 -1.96 -11.51 16.03
CA PRO A 43 -3.07 -11.71 15.10
C PRO A 43 -4.15 -10.64 15.29
N SER A 44 -4.75 -10.19 14.20
CA SER A 44 -5.83 -9.19 14.17
C SER A 44 -5.45 -7.78 14.62
N MET A 45 -4.15 -7.46 14.68
CA MET A 45 -3.68 -6.11 15.03
C MET A 45 -3.48 -5.19 13.81
N GLY A 46 -3.85 -5.66 12.62
CA GLY A 46 -3.81 -4.84 11.42
C GLY A 46 -2.47 -4.83 10.69
N LYS A 47 -1.56 -5.75 10.99
CA LYS A 47 -0.24 -5.81 10.33
C LYS A 47 -0.34 -6.01 8.82
N THR A 48 -1.24 -6.88 8.37
CA THR A 48 -1.47 -7.13 6.94
C THR A 48 -2.09 -5.89 6.28
N SER A 49 -3.05 -5.26 6.95
CA SER A 49 -3.68 -4.04 6.46
C SER A 49 -2.67 -2.91 6.31
N LEU A 50 -1.77 -2.75 7.28
CA LEU A 50 -0.71 -1.75 7.21
C LEU A 50 0.24 -2.04 6.05
N GLY A 51 0.69 -3.29 5.91
CA GLY A 51 1.57 -3.69 4.81
C GLY A 51 0.95 -3.45 3.45
N MET A 52 -0.32 -3.79 3.29
CA MET A 52 -1.05 -3.58 2.04
C MET A 52 -1.29 -2.10 1.75
N ASN A 53 -1.54 -1.29 2.76
CA ASN A 53 -1.67 0.16 2.59
C ASN A 53 -0.36 0.78 2.11
N ILE A 54 0.77 0.35 2.66
CA ILE A 54 2.09 0.79 2.22
C ILE A 54 2.35 0.36 0.77
N ALA A 55 2.07 -0.90 0.44
CA ALA A 55 2.23 -1.43 -0.91
C ALA A 55 1.39 -0.65 -1.92
N GLU A 56 0.16 -0.36 -1.58
CA GLU A 56 -0.77 0.41 -2.40
C GLU A 56 -0.26 1.84 -2.61
N HIS A 57 0.21 2.50 -1.56
CA HIS A 57 0.76 3.85 -1.67
C HIS A 57 1.97 3.88 -2.61
N VAL A 58 2.89 2.92 -2.47
CA VAL A 58 4.08 2.83 -3.32
C VAL A 58 3.68 2.60 -4.78
N ALA A 59 2.76 1.67 -5.03
CA ALA A 59 2.33 1.35 -6.39
C ALA A 59 1.62 2.53 -7.08
N MET A 60 0.87 3.32 -6.33
CA MET A 60 0.07 4.42 -6.89
C MET A 60 0.82 5.74 -6.99
N ASN A 61 1.75 6.01 -6.09
CA ASN A 61 2.37 7.32 -5.97
C ASN A 61 3.86 7.33 -6.28
N GLU A 62 4.49 6.17 -6.39
CA GLU A 62 5.91 6.05 -6.70
C GLU A 62 6.10 5.34 -8.04
N GLU A 63 7.27 5.52 -8.64
CA GLU A 63 7.61 4.82 -9.87
C GLU A 63 8.03 3.37 -9.57
N GLY A 64 7.51 2.44 -10.36
CA GLY A 64 7.84 1.03 -10.22
C GLY A 64 6.61 0.17 -9.97
N CYS A 65 6.84 -1.08 -9.65
CA CYS A 65 5.77 -2.01 -9.32
C CYS A 65 6.02 -2.67 -7.96
N VAL A 66 4.95 -3.13 -7.35
CA VAL A 66 4.99 -3.83 -6.07
C VAL A 66 4.57 -5.27 -6.27
N MET A 67 5.33 -6.19 -5.70
CA MET A 67 5.00 -7.61 -5.74
C MET A 67 4.68 -8.09 -4.33
N VAL A 68 3.57 -8.77 -4.17
CA VAL A 68 3.10 -9.26 -2.87
C VAL A 68 3.06 -10.78 -2.87
N PHE A 69 3.73 -11.38 -1.90
CA PHE A 69 3.69 -12.83 -1.66
C PHE A 69 2.92 -13.06 -0.37
N SER A 70 1.81 -13.79 -0.46
CA SER A 70 0.96 -14.05 0.69
C SER A 70 0.81 -15.55 0.93
N LEU A 71 1.05 -15.98 2.16
CA LEU A 71 0.89 -17.37 2.58
C LEU A 71 -0.41 -17.61 3.35
N GLU A 72 -1.03 -16.56 3.88
CA GLU A 72 -2.23 -16.64 4.71
C GLU A 72 -3.52 -16.31 3.96
N MET A 73 -3.46 -15.32 3.06
CA MET A 73 -4.63 -14.81 2.36
C MET A 73 -4.49 -15.00 0.86
N SER A 74 -5.60 -15.27 0.19
CA SER A 74 -5.62 -15.35 -1.27
C SER A 74 -5.45 -13.95 -1.90
N ALA A 75 -5.04 -13.93 -3.16
CA ALA A 75 -4.94 -12.70 -3.93
C ALA A 75 -6.30 -11.99 -4.00
N GLU A 76 -7.38 -12.74 -4.16
CA GLU A 76 -8.74 -12.22 -4.21
C GLU A 76 -9.13 -11.54 -2.90
N SER A 77 -8.78 -12.15 -1.76
CA SER A 77 -9.07 -11.58 -0.44
C SER A 77 -8.31 -10.29 -0.20
N LEU A 78 -7.03 -10.25 -0.56
CA LEU A 78 -6.20 -9.05 -0.45
C LEU A 78 -6.72 -7.94 -1.35
N THR A 79 -7.05 -8.27 -2.60
CA THR A 79 -7.58 -7.32 -3.57
C THR A 79 -8.91 -6.73 -3.11
N ALA A 80 -9.82 -7.58 -2.60
CA ALA A 80 -11.10 -7.13 -2.08
C ALA A 80 -10.92 -6.19 -0.90
N ARG A 81 -9.97 -6.49 -0.02
CA ARG A 81 -9.66 -5.65 1.14
C ARG A 81 -9.14 -4.27 0.71
N MET A 82 -8.27 -4.23 -0.27
CA MET A 82 -7.73 -2.99 -0.81
C MET A 82 -8.82 -2.16 -1.49
N LEU A 83 -9.69 -2.79 -2.28
CA LEU A 83 -10.82 -2.14 -2.92
C LEU A 83 -11.77 -1.52 -1.88
N GLY A 84 -12.07 -2.26 -0.81
CA GLY A 84 -12.90 -1.76 0.27
C GLY A 84 -12.28 -0.55 0.95
N THR A 85 -11.00 -0.60 1.24
CA THR A 85 -10.28 0.50 1.91
C THR A 85 -10.24 1.76 1.04
N ARG A 86 -9.88 1.62 -0.23
CA ARG A 86 -9.76 2.76 -1.13
C ARG A 86 -11.12 3.38 -1.49
N SER A 87 -12.11 2.53 -1.72
CA SER A 87 -13.43 3.00 -2.16
C SER A 87 -14.30 3.49 -1.01
N GLY A 88 -13.97 3.13 0.23
CA GLY A 88 -14.82 3.38 1.37
C GLY A 88 -16.07 2.50 1.40
N VAL A 89 -16.16 1.51 0.52
CA VAL A 89 -17.29 0.57 0.48
C VAL A 89 -17.06 -0.54 1.50
N SER A 90 -18.10 -0.88 2.26
CA SER A 90 -18.04 -1.94 3.25
C SER A 90 -17.74 -3.30 2.60
N MET A 91 -16.80 -4.05 3.17
CA MET A 91 -16.49 -5.41 2.71
C MET A 91 -17.73 -6.32 2.76
N LYS A 92 -18.59 -6.11 3.73
CA LYS A 92 -19.86 -6.84 3.82
C LYS A 92 -20.71 -6.62 2.57
N ASN A 93 -20.78 -5.39 2.08
CA ASN A 93 -21.54 -5.07 0.86
C ASN A 93 -20.89 -5.68 -0.38
N VAL A 94 -19.56 -5.70 -0.44
CA VAL A 94 -18.82 -6.33 -1.55
C VAL A 94 -19.15 -7.81 -1.63
N TYR A 95 -19.02 -8.54 -0.52
CA TYR A 95 -19.25 -9.99 -0.50
C TYR A 95 -20.72 -10.39 -0.62
N SER A 96 -21.65 -9.56 -0.15
CA SER A 96 -23.08 -9.84 -0.25
C SER A 96 -23.69 -9.44 -1.60
N GLY A 97 -22.95 -8.74 -2.43
CA GLY A 97 -23.44 -8.27 -3.72
C GLY A 97 -24.44 -7.13 -3.63
N THR A 98 -24.57 -6.48 -2.47
CA THR A 98 -25.50 -5.38 -2.25
C THR A 98 -24.85 -4.04 -2.53
N LEU A 99 -24.36 -3.85 -3.75
CA LEU A 99 -23.71 -2.61 -4.16
C LEU A 99 -24.67 -1.74 -4.99
N SER A 100 -24.65 -0.44 -4.75
CA SER A 100 -25.29 0.53 -5.63
C SER A 100 -24.48 0.68 -6.92
N GLU A 101 -25.09 1.23 -7.96
CA GLU A 101 -24.38 1.50 -9.21
C GLU A 101 -23.14 2.39 -8.99
N GLN A 102 -23.28 3.40 -8.14
CA GLN A 102 -22.17 4.31 -7.82
C GLN A 102 -21.03 3.57 -7.11
N GLN A 103 -21.35 2.67 -6.19
CA GLN A 103 -20.36 1.86 -5.49
C GLN A 103 -19.66 0.90 -6.45
N LEU A 104 -20.41 0.25 -7.33
CA LEU A 104 -19.86 -0.67 -8.32
C LEU A 104 -18.93 0.06 -9.30
N GLU A 105 -19.34 1.22 -9.80
CA GLU A 105 -18.53 2.05 -10.68
C GLU A 105 -17.23 2.48 -9.99
N LYS A 106 -17.31 2.89 -8.73
CA LYS A 106 -16.16 3.28 -7.94
C LYS A 106 -15.19 2.12 -7.73
N LEU A 107 -15.71 0.92 -7.42
CA LEU A 107 -14.90 -0.29 -7.27
C LEU A 107 -14.22 -0.68 -8.57
N THR A 108 -14.89 -0.58 -9.70
CA THR A 108 -14.33 -0.91 -11.01
C THR A 108 -13.16 0.03 -11.33
N ARG A 109 -13.32 1.32 -11.07
CA ARG A 109 -12.27 2.31 -11.26
C ARG A 109 -11.05 2.03 -10.36
N MET A 110 -11.30 1.73 -9.09
CA MET A 110 -10.24 1.40 -8.13
C MET A 110 -9.52 0.11 -8.53
N GLY A 111 -10.25 -0.87 -9.06
CA GLY A 111 -9.66 -2.12 -9.55
C GLY A 111 -8.67 -1.90 -10.68
N ASP A 112 -8.97 -1.01 -11.61
CA ASP A 112 -8.06 -0.65 -12.69
C ASP A 112 -6.77 -0.02 -12.15
N GLU A 113 -6.89 0.85 -11.15
CA GLU A 113 -5.72 1.45 -10.49
C GLU A 113 -4.89 0.41 -9.75
N LEU A 114 -5.53 -0.55 -9.08
CA LEU A 114 -4.86 -1.61 -8.33
C LEU A 114 -4.16 -2.63 -9.23
N SER A 115 -4.42 -2.64 -10.53
CA SER A 115 -3.73 -3.53 -11.47
C SER A 115 -2.22 -3.30 -11.50
N LEU A 116 -1.73 -2.20 -10.95
CA LEU A 116 -0.31 -1.90 -10.79
C LEU A 116 0.36 -2.73 -9.69
N ILE A 117 -0.43 -3.42 -8.86
CA ILE A 117 0.09 -4.26 -7.78
C ILE A 117 -0.04 -5.72 -8.19
N HIS A 118 1.08 -6.45 -8.12
CA HIS A 118 1.14 -7.88 -8.42
C HIS A 118 1.10 -8.68 -7.12
N ILE A 119 0.08 -9.50 -6.99
CA ILE A 119 -0.14 -10.33 -5.79
C ILE A 119 0.04 -11.80 -6.13
#